data_a7ae7da866790180ddfb298dab7b24c9
#
_entry.id   a7ae7da866790180ddfb298dab7b24c9
#
_cell.length_a   1.000
_cell.length_b   1.000
_cell.length_c   1.000
_cell.angle_alpha   90.00
_cell.angle_beta   90.00
_cell.angle_gamma   90.00
#
_symmetry.space_group_name_H-M   'P 1'
#
loop_
_entity.id
_entity.type
_entity.pdbx_description
1 polymer ?
#
loop_
_entity_poly.entity_id
_entity_poly.type
_entity_poly.pdbx_seq_one_letter_code
_entity_poly.pdbx_strand_id
1 'polypeptide(L)'
;LKKLENEEQEKQPEKLETDLSQFLMLNDAEAEPAKLRMIGLYGEVTEENAAETTYSLMALKEMGKKEELSDPEDPESEKIVTHEPMDFIVSTWGGSAVDMFSIYDIMRMVRADCDINTLGLGKVMSAGVLLLAAGAKGQRKIGKNCRVMLHGVTSGQHG
;
A
#
# COMPACT_ATOMS: atom_id res chain seq x y z
N LEU A 1 69.56 4.28 -6.72
CA LEU A 1 68.31 5.00 -6.43
C LEU A 1 67.25 4.59 -7.47
N LYS A 2 66.50 3.49 -7.16
CA LYS A 2 65.37 3.02 -7.97
C LYS A 2 64.12 3.70 -7.47
N LYS A 3 63.42 4.36 -8.39
CA LYS A 3 62.06 4.87 -8.22
C LYS A 3 61.09 3.71 -7.95
N LEU A 4 60.37 3.78 -6.88
CA LEU A 4 59.15 3.02 -6.63
C LEU A 4 57.98 3.88 -7.11
N GLU A 5 57.41 3.56 -8.22
CA GLU A 5 56.11 4.07 -8.68
C GLU A 5 55.02 3.22 -8.00
N ASN A 6 54.34 3.84 -7.06
CA ASN A 6 53.12 3.30 -6.48
C ASN A 6 51.99 3.55 -7.46
N GLU A 7 51.51 2.53 -8.07
CA GLU A 7 50.19 2.50 -8.72
C GLU A 7 49.11 2.36 -7.63
N GLU A 8 48.55 3.47 -7.22
CA GLU A 8 47.29 3.46 -6.46
C GLU A 8 46.17 3.11 -7.46
N GLN A 9 45.78 1.83 -7.47
CA GLN A 9 44.54 1.41 -8.10
C GLN A 9 43.36 1.94 -7.24
N GLU A 10 42.73 3.00 -7.70
CA GLU A 10 41.42 3.42 -7.22
C GLU A 10 40.42 2.24 -7.39
N LYS A 11 40.14 1.54 -6.29
CA LYS A 11 38.98 0.66 -6.24
C LYS A 11 37.74 1.52 -6.28
N GLN A 12 37.08 1.55 -7.43
CA GLN A 12 35.72 2.03 -7.53
C GLN A 12 34.84 1.27 -6.52
N PRO A 13 33.97 1.96 -5.77
CA PRO A 13 33.03 1.26 -4.89
C PRO A 13 32.09 0.44 -5.80
N GLU A 14 32.15 -0.86 -5.59
CA GLU A 14 31.23 -1.84 -6.18
C GLU A 14 29.81 -1.40 -5.80
N LYS A 15 29.06 -0.96 -6.82
CA LYS A 15 27.66 -0.58 -6.68
C LYS A 15 26.91 -1.81 -6.20
N LEU A 16 26.56 -1.82 -4.92
CA LEU A 16 25.67 -2.80 -4.34
C LEU A 16 24.26 -2.52 -4.89
N GLU A 17 24.06 -2.75 -6.16
CA GLU A 17 22.71 -2.94 -6.69
C GLU A 17 22.26 -4.30 -6.14
N THR A 18 21.71 -4.24 -4.94
CA THR A 18 20.98 -5.36 -4.37
C THR A 18 19.80 -5.58 -5.33
N ASP A 19 19.99 -6.46 -6.27
CA ASP A 19 18.96 -6.83 -7.23
C ASP A 19 17.82 -7.48 -6.47
N LEU A 20 16.80 -6.66 -6.14
CA LEU A 20 15.60 -7.09 -5.43
C LEU A 20 14.94 -8.27 -6.18
N SER A 21 15.18 -8.37 -7.47
CA SER A 21 14.73 -9.49 -8.29
C SER A 21 15.43 -10.80 -7.94
N GLN A 22 16.73 -10.77 -7.59
CA GLN A 22 17.46 -11.95 -7.12
C GLN A 22 16.96 -12.42 -5.75
N PHE A 23 16.62 -11.49 -4.85
CA PHE A 23 16.05 -11.84 -3.55
C PHE A 23 14.66 -12.49 -3.67
N LEU A 24 13.88 -12.06 -4.66
CA LEU A 24 12.55 -12.62 -4.95
C LEU A 24 12.62 -13.96 -5.73
N MET A 25 13.74 -14.25 -6.41
CA MET A 25 13.95 -15.51 -7.14
C MET A 25 14.53 -16.65 -6.31
N LEU A 26 14.85 -16.43 -5.03
CA LEU A 26 15.36 -17.47 -4.13
C LEU A 26 14.26 -18.38 -3.56
N ASN A 27 13.01 -18.15 -3.94
CA ASN A 27 11.93 -19.06 -3.59
C ASN A 27 11.61 -20.00 -4.74
N ASP A 28 11.52 -21.27 -4.42
CA ASP A 28 11.26 -22.44 -5.23
C ASP A 28 10.61 -22.22 -6.62
N ALA A 29 11.17 -22.85 -7.62
CA ALA A 29 10.81 -22.76 -9.04
C ALA A 29 9.36 -23.20 -9.40
N GLU A 30 8.50 -23.45 -8.40
CA GLU A 30 7.09 -23.83 -8.58
C GLU A 30 6.09 -22.91 -7.83
N ALA A 31 6.56 -21.96 -7.01
CA ALA A 31 5.66 -21.00 -6.38
C ALA A 31 5.48 -19.78 -7.30
N GLU A 32 4.23 -19.43 -7.64
CA GLU A 32 3.96 -18.14 -8.28
C GLU A 32 4.56 -17.03 -7.41
N PRO A 33 5.29 -16.06 -8.02
CA PRO A 33 5.91 -14.99 -7.27
C PRO A 33 4.83 -14.26 -6.46
N ALA A 34 5.06 -14.12 -5.16
CA ALA A 34 4.14 -13.43 -4.26
C ALA A 34 3.86 -12.02 -4.81
N LYS A 35 2.64 -11.78 -5.27
CA LYS A 35 2.23 -10.48 -5.79
C LYS A 35 2.08 -9.52 -4.61
N LEU A 36 2.91 -8.48 -4.56
CA LEU A 36 2.76 -7.43 -3.56
C LEU A 36 1.46 -6.66 -3.82
N ARG A 37 0.49 -6.81 -2.91
CA ARG A 37 -0.81 -6.17 -2.97
C ARG A 37 -0.91 -5.08 -1.90
N MET A 38 -0.11 -4.04 -2.07
CA MET A 38 0.04 -2.99 -1.07
C MET A 38 0.15 -1.62 -1.72
N ILE A 39 -0.48 -0.62 -1.10
CA ILE A 39 -0.31 0.80 -1.40
C ILE A 39 0.02 1.57 -0.13
N GLY A 40 0.53 2.78 -0.26
CA GLY A 40 0.83 3.65 0.87
C GLY A 40 0.47 5.11 0.61
N LEU A 41 -0.22 5.72 1.56
CA LEU A 41 -0.45 7.16 1.63
C LEU A 41 0.55 7.77 2.61
N TYR A 42 1.48 8.56 2.09
CA TYR A 42 2.50 9.26 2.86
C TYR A 42 2.39 10.78 2.66
N GLY A 43 2.74 11.52 3.70
CA GLY A 43 2.76 12.99 3.63
C GLY A 43 1.41 13.62 3.94
N GLU A 44 1.01 14.62 3.19
CA GLU A 44 -0.23 15.36 3.34
C GLU A 44 -1.34 14.76 2.47
N VAL A 45 -2.58 14.80 2.94
CA VAL A 45 -3.76 14.42 2.13
C VAL A 45 -4.10 15.57 1.22
N THR A 46 -3.81 15.39 -0.07
CA THR A 46 -4.01 16.36 -1.15
C THR A 46 -4.83 15.73 -2.27
N GLU A 47 -5.32 16.54 -3.20
CA GLU A 47 -6.02 16.07 -4.40
C GLU A 47 -5.19 15.06 -5.19
N GLU A 48 -3.88 15.33 -5.38
CA GLU A 48 -2.96 14.45 -6.10
C GLU A 48 -2.85 13.08 -5.42
N ASN A 49 -2.54 13.06 -4.11
CA ASN A 49 -2.43 11.81 -3.34
C ASN A 49 -3.76 11.06 -3.26
N ALA A 50 -4.89 11.77 -3.23
CA ALA A 50 -6.21 11.15 -3.25
C ALA A 50 -6.51 10.47 -4.58
N ALA A 51 -6.17 11.12 -5.69
CA ALA A 51 -6.31 10.55 -7.03
C ALA A 51 -5.44 9.30 -7.19
N GLU A 52 -4.15 9.37 -6.83
CA GLU A 52 -3.23 8.22 -6.89
C GLU A 52 -3.73 7.04 -6.03
N THR A 53 -4.17 7.33 -4.81
CA THR A 53 -4.72 6.30 -3.90
C THR A 53 -5.97 5.67 -4.49
N THR A 54 -6.87 6.47 -5.05
CA THR A 54 -8.12 5.99 -5.67
C THR A 54 -7.83 5.03 -6.82
N TYR A 55 -6.98 5.44 -7.78
CA TYR A 55 -6.64 4.59 -8.92
C TYR A 55 -5.90 3.32 -8.48
N SER A 56 -5.02 3.43 -7.51
CA SER A 56 -4.27 2.27 -6.99
C SER A 56 -5.17 1.26 -6.28
N LEU A 57 -6.14 1.71 -5.49
CA LEU A 57 -7.12 0.82 -4.84
C LEU A 57 -7.97 0.07 -5.86
N MET A 58 -8.44 0.77 -6.91
CA MET A 58 -9.20 0.16 -7.98
C MET A 58 -8.38 -0.85 -8.78
N ALA A 59 -7.14 -0.48 -9.14
CA ALA A 59 -6.24 -1.37 -9.87
C ALA A 59 -5.94 -2.64 -9.06
N LEU A 60 -5.62 -2.51 -7.77
CA LEU A 60 -5.37 -3.66 -6.91
C LEU A 60 -6.61 -4.53 -6.74
N LYS A 61 -7.81 -3.96 -6.67
CA LYS A 61 -9.04 -4.74 -6.64
C LYS A 61 -9.14 -5.61 -7.89
N GLU A 62 -9.03 -5.02 -9.08
CA GLU A 62 -9.14 -5.76 -10.36
C GLU A 62 -8.02 -6.81 -10.52
N MET A 63 -6.79 -6.48 -10.14
CA MET A 63 -5.66 -7.42 -10.18
C MET A 63 -5.81 -8.60 -9.22
N GLY A 64 -6.61 -8.46 -8.18
CA GLY A 64 -6.87 -9.50 -7.19
C GLY A 64 -8.14 -10.31 -7.45
N LYS A 65 -8.85 -10.01 -8.54
CA LYS A 65 -10.05 -10.74 -8.92
C LYS A 65 -9.72 -12.19 -9.25
N LYS A 66 -10.47 -13.12 -8.66
CA LYS A 66 -10.43 -14.55 -8.96
C LYS A 66 -11.82 -15.03 -9.31
N GLU A 67 -11.89 -15.92 -10.28
CA GLU A 67 -13.12 -16.60 -10.68
C GLU A 67 -12.93 -18.09 -10.43
N GLU A 68 -13.76 -18.66 -9.59
CA GLU A 68 -13.72 -20.07 -9.24
C GLU A 68 -15.13 -20.65 -9.48
N LEU A 69 -15.21 -21.95 -9.81
CA LEU A 69 -16.48 -22.63 -9.90
C LEU A 69 -17.04 -22.87 -8.49
N SER A 70 -18.33 -22.72 -8.28
CA SER A 70 -18.99 -23.00 -7.00
C SER A 70 -18.87 -24.48 -6.62
N ASP A 71 -18.80 -25.36 -7.62
CA ASP A 71 -18.49 -26.78 -7.49
C ASP A 71 -17.36 -27.10 -8.48
N PRO A 72 -16.14 -27.39 -7.97
CA PRO A 72 -15.00 -27.75 -8.82
C PRO A 72 -15.20 -29.04 -9.64
N GLU A 73 -16.13 -29.93 -9.20
CA GLU A 73 -16.43 -31.18 -9.87
C GLU A 73 -17.50 -31.02 -10.97
N ASP A 74 -18.24 -29.92 -10.96
CA ASP A 74 -19.26 -29.56 -11.99
C ASP A 74 -18.79 -28.39 -12.84
N PRO A 75 -18.35 -28.62 -14.10
CA PRO A 75 -17.93 -27.56 -15.01
C PRO A 75 -19.03 -26.56 -15.39
N GLU A 76 -20.31 -26.91 -15.19
CA GLU A 76 -21.47 -26.08 -15.46
C GLU A 76 -21.96 -25.29 -14.22
N SER A 77 -21.29 -25.47 -13.07
CA SER A 77 -21.63 -24.76 -11.84
C SER A 77 -21.39 -23.24 -11.97
N GLU A 78 -22.09 -22.47 -11.13
CA GLU A 78 -21.95 -21.01 -11.12
C GLU A 78 -20.51 -20.57 -10.81
N LYS A 79 -20.07 -19.51 -11.48
CA LYS A 79 -18.80 -18.86 -11.17
C LYS A 79 -18.95 -17.94 -9.98
N ILE A 80 -18.13 -18.14 -8.96
CA ILE A 80 -18.00 -17.25 -7.81
C ILE A 80 -16.83 -16.32 -8.08
N VAL A 81 -17.08 -15.02 -7.96
CA VAL A 81 -16.02 -13.98 -8.05
C VAL A 81 -15.60 -13.62 -6.64
N THR A 82 -14.32 -13.78 -6.37
CA THR A 82 -13.68 -13.36 -5.12
C THR A 82 -12.55 -12.36 -5.41
N HIS A 83 -12.12 -11.64 -4.37
CA HIS A 83 -11.00 -10.71 -4.50
C HIS A 83 -9.99 -10.96 -3.38
N GLU A 84 -8.73 -11.05 -3.75
CA GLU A 84 -7.65 -11.11 -2.76
C GLU A 84 -7.59 -9.81 -1.96
N PRO A 85 -7.43 -9.87 -0.63
CA PRO A 85 -7.29 -8.67 0.19
C PRO A 85 -6.06 -7.85 -0.21
N MET A 86 -6.08 -6.56 0.15
CA MET A 86 -4.95 -5.66 -0.07
C MET A 86 -4.57 -4.94 1.21
N ASP A 87 -3.32 -4.50 1.31
CA ASP A 87 -2.80 -3.72 2.41
C ASP A 87 -2.73 -2.23 2.04
N PHE A 88 -3.20 -1.37 2.93
CA PHE A 88 -3.12 0.08 2.80
C PHE A 88 -2.34 0.67 3.97
N ILE A 89 -1.14 1.15 3.70
CA ILE A 89 -0.29 1.83 4.69
C ILE A 89 -0.70 3.30 4.77
N VAL A 90 -0.94 3.78 6.00
CA VAL A 90 -1.27 5.17 6.28
C VAL A 90 -0.18 5.79 7.14
N SER A 91 0.52 6.80 6.59
CA SER A 91 1.56 7.57 7.30
C SER A 91 1.44 9.05 6.95
N THR A 92 0.44 9.73 7.51
CA THR A 92 0.06 11.09 7.11
C THR A 92 -0.09 12.04 8.29
N TRP A 93 0.18 13.32 8.05
CA TRP A 93 -0.17 14.42 8.95
C TRP A 93 -1.66 14.80 8.90
N GLY A 94 -2.41 14.27 7.93
CA GLY A 94 -3.74 14.71 7.57
C GLY A 94 -3.69 15.65 6.37
N GLY A 95 -4.69 16.49 6.22
CA GLY A 95 -4.81 17.46 5.11
C GLY A 95 -6.25 17.76 4.76
N SER A 96 -6.53 17.90 3.47
CA SER A 96 -7.84 18.25 2.93
C SER A 96 -8.92 17.25 3.33
N ALA A 97 -10.01 17.74 3.94
CA ALA A 97 -11.14 16.90 4.31
C ALA A 97 -11.91 16.37 3.09
N VAL A 98 -11.99 17.15 2.02
CA VAL A 98 -12.67 16.74 0.78
C VAL A 98 -11.93 15.57 0.14
N ASP A 99 -10.61 15.65 0.05
CA ASP A 99 -9.77 14.62 -0.53
C ASP A 99 -9.75 13.36 0.35
N MET A 100 -9.74 13.53 1.68
CA MET A 100 -9.91 12.44 2.63
C MET A 100 -11.23 11.68 2.39
N PHE A 101 -12.34 12.40 2.20
CA PHE A 101 -13.63 11.77 1.93
C PHE A 101 -13.65 11.05 0.59
N SER A 102 -12.97 11.59 -0.43
CA SER A 102 -12.79 10.91 -1.71
C SER A 102 -12.11 9.54 -1.53
N ILE A 103 -11.00 9.49 -0.78
CA ILE A 103 -10.33 8.23 -0.46
C ILE A 103 -11.23 7.31 0.39
N TYR A 104 -11.93 7.86 1.37
CA TYR A 104 -12.83 7.08 2.22
C TYR A 104 -13.95 6.42 1.43
N ASP A 105 -14.57 7.16 0.51
CA ASP A 105 -15.67 6.64 -0.30
C ASP A 105 -15.21 5.52 -1.24
N ILE A 106 -14.05 5.69 -1.89
CA ILE A 106 -13.51 4.60 -2.72
C ILE A 106 -13.12 3.38 -1.88
N MET A 107 -12.57 3.56 -0.68
CA MET A 107 -12.33 2.44 0.24
C MET A 107 -13.63 1.70 0.57
N ARG A 108 -14.73 2.43 0.80
CA ARG A 108 -16.05 1.82 1.05
C ARG A 108 -16.57 1.02 -0.13
N MET A 109 -16.42 1.55 -1.34
CA MET A 109 -16.81 0.87 -2.57
C MET A 109 -15.99 -0.40 -2.80
N VAL A 110 -14.68 -0.32 -2.65
CA VAL A 110 -13.78 -1.48 -2.81
C VAL A 110 -14.08 -2.55 -1.78
N ARG A 111 -14.33 -2.16 -0.53
CA ARG A 111 -14.60 -3.08 0.58
C ARG A 111 -15.94 -3.81 0.49
N ALA A 112 -16.79 -3.50 -0.46
CA ALA A 112 -17.97 -4.31 -0.72
C ALA A 112 -17.61 -5.75 -1.14
N ASP A 113 -16.47 -5.91 -1.83
CA ASP A 113 -16.05 -7.19 -2.41
C ASP A 113 -14.61 -7.59 -2.02
N CYS A 114 -13.77 -6.62 -1.65
CA CYS A 114 -12.34 -6.81 -1.42
C CYS A 114 -11.90 -6.18 -0.10
N ASP A 115 -11.41 -6.97 0.82
CA ASP A 115 -10.94 -6.47 2.10
C ASP A 115 -9.70 -5.57 1.95
N ILE A 116 -9.75 -4.41 2.60
CA ILE A 116 -8.62 -3.49 2.74
C ILE A 116 -8.12 -3.58 4.17
N ASN A 117 -6.94 -4.17 4.37
CA ASN A 117 -6.25 -4.16 5.65
C ASN A 117 -5.54 -2.81 5.79
N THR A 118 -5.65 -2.14 6.92
CA THR A 118 -4.97 -0.86 7.12
C THR A 118 -3.86 -0.98 8.16
N LEU A 119 -2.73 -0.31 7.88
CA LEU A 119 -1.57 -0.27 8.77
C LEU A 119 -1.07 1.16 8.96
N GLY A 120 -1.25 1.70 10.17
CA GLY A 120 -0.70 3.00 10.55
C GLY A 120 0.79 2.90 10.87
N LEU A 121 1.65 3.67 10.19
CA LEU A 121 3.09 3.71 10.43
C LEU A 121 3.58 5.15 10.67
N GLY A 122 4.51 5.30 11.59
CA GLY A 122 5.15 6.57 11.94
C GLY A 122 4.16 7.58 12.52
N LYS A 123 3.24 8.10 11.71
CA LYS A 123 2.22 9.07 12.12
C LYS A 123 0.91 8.85 11.38
N VAL A 124 -0.19 8.90 12.11
CA VAL A 124 -1.55 8.89 11.56
C VAL A 124 -2.34 9.99 12.25
N MET A 125 -2.48 11.12 11.60
CA MET A 125 -3.01 12.33 12.20
C MET A 125 -4.21 12.85 11.41
N SER A 126 -5.17 13.47 12.13
CA SER A 126 -6.31 14.17 11.52
C SER A 126 -7.07 13.30 10.52
N ALA A 127 -7.13 13.70 9.26
CA ALA A 127 -7.74 12.95 8.14
C ALA A 127 -7.26 11.49 8.06
N GLY A 128 -5.99 11.22 8.37
CA GLY A 128 -5.43 9.87 8.34
C GLY A 128 -6.08 8.91 9.33
N VAL A 129 -6.63 9.41 10.43
CA VAL A 129 -7.30 8.57 11.44
C VAL A 129 -8.56 7.92 10.88
N LEU A 130 -9.35 8.68 10.09
CA LEU A 130 -10.53 8.14 9.42
C LEU A 130 -10.14 7.06 8.40
N LEU A 131 -9.10 7.32 7.60
CA LEU A 131 -8.62 6.37 6.60
C LEU A 131 -8.10 5.06 7.24
N LEU A 132 -7.35 5.18 8.34
CA LEU A 132 -6.92 4.00 9.12
C LEU A 132 -8.13 3.23 9.66
N ALA A 133 -9.13 3.93 10.20
CA ALA A 133 -10.34 3.34 10.76
C ALA A 133 -11.25 2.72 9.69
N ALA A 134 -11.15 3.14 8.42
CA ALA A 134 -11.93 2.63 7.30
C ALA A 134 -11.51 1.23 6.84
N GLY A 135 -10.40 0.68 7.31
CA GLY A 135 -9.96 -0.68 7.01
C GLY A 135 -10.95 -1.76 7.48
N ALA A 136 -10.78 -2.98 7.00
CA ALA A 136 -11.61 -4.13 7.35
C ALA A 136 -11.59 -4.40 8.87
N LYS A 137 -12.72 -4.81 9.41
CA LYS A 137 -12.86 -5.09 10.84
C LYS A 137 -11.91 -6.22 11.25
N GLY A 138 -11.09 -5.97 12.28
CA GLY A 138 -10.07 -6.93 12.74
C GLY A 138 -8.74 -6.85 11.98
N GLN A 139 -8.69 -6.14 10.86
CA GLN A 139 -7.49 -5.98 10.02
C GLN A 139 -6.88 -4.58 10.06
N ARG A 140 -7.28 -3.78 11.04
CA ARG A 140 -6.73 -2.45 11.29
C ARG A 140 -5.59 -2.56 12.29
N LYS A 141 -4.40 -2.18 11.88
CA LYS A 141 -3.16 -2.34 12.65
C LYS A 141 -2.44 -1.00 12.81
N ILE A 142 -1.69 -0.86 13.87
CA ILE A 142 -0.84 0.30 14.15
C ILE A 142 0.55 -0.20 14.49
N GLY A 143 1.56 0.36 13.85
CA GLY A 143 2.95 0.08 14.18
C GLY A 143 3.29 0.53 15.61
N LYS A 144 4.15 -0.22 16.28
CA LYS A 144 4.53 -0.01 17.69
C LYS A 144 4.97 1.42 18.02
N ASN A 145 5.60 2.10 17.06
CA ASN A 145 6.11 3.47 17.22
C ASN A 145 5.23 4.52 16.52
N CYS A 146 4.05 4.13 16.01
CA CYS A 146 3.15 5.06 15.34
C CYS A 146 2.53 6.03 16.34
N ARG A 147 2.48 7.30 15.97
CA ARG A 147 1.75 8.35 16.68
C ARG A 147 0.40 8.59 16.02
N VAL A 148 -0.66 8.58 16.82
CA VAL A 148 -2.01 8.86 16.34
C VAL A 148 -2.50 10.14 17.01
N MET A 149 -3.06 11.07 16.22
CA MET A 149 -3.62 12.31 16.75
C MET A 149 -4.98 12.59 16.11
N LEU A 150 -5.99 12.68 16.96
CA LEU A 150 -7.35 13.07 16.60
C LEU A 150 -7.60 14.47 17.17
N HIS A 151 -8.16 15.36 16.37
CA HIS A 151 -8.53 16.71 16.78
C HIS A 151 -9.82 17.15 16.09
N GLY A 152 -10.41 18.25 16.60
CA GLY A 152 -11.57 18.87 15.96
C GLY A 152 -11.23 19.45 14.60
N VAL A 153 -12.21 19.52 13.71
CA VAL A 153 -12.03 20.14 12.38
C VAL A 153 -11.80 21.63 12.57
N THR A 154 -10.72 22.13 11.94
CA THR A 154 -10.47 23.57 11.81
C THR A 154 -10.70 23.94 10.35
N SER A 155 -11.58 24.90 10.07
CA SER A 155 -11.79 25.43 8.72
C SER A 155 -11.48 26.92 8.70
N GLY A 156 -10.72 27.37 7.69
CA GLY A 156 -10.62 28.76 7.33
C GLY A 156 -11.48 29.00 6.09
N GLN A 157 -12.46 29.88 6.17
CA GLN A 157 -13.15 30.39 4.99
C GLN A 157 -12.50 31.71 4.61
N HIS A 158 -11.94 31.78 3.40
CA HIS A 158 -11.65 33.02 2.73
C HIS A 158 -12.77 33.25 1.72
N GLY A 159 -13.63 34.20 2.07
CA GLY A 159 -14.68 34.75 1.21
C GLY A 159 -14.13 35.88 0.37
#